data_862e96ade7e995c63cb771a02cc601b0
#
_entry.id   862e96ade7e995c63cb771a02cc601b0
#
_cell.length_a   1.000
_cell.length_b   1.000
_cell.length_c   1.000
_cell.angle_alpha   90.00
_cell.angle_beta   90.00
_cell.angle_gamma   90.00
#
_symmetry.space_group_name_H-M   'P 1'
#
loop_
_entity.id
_entity.type
_entity.pdbx_description
1 polymer ?
#
loop_
_entity_poly.entity_id
_entity_poly.type
_entity_poly.pdbx_seq_one_letter_code
_entity_poly.pdbx_strand_id
1 'polypeptide(L)'
;RMREMFVLNFNWFMQGLLDRKDRCSMYSGLEVRVPFCDYRLVEYAYNMPWSLKALNGREKGIIRTAVDGILPKEIVWRKKSPYPKTHNPVYFRLVADAMKKQLKAKSPITCFLDENAVNNIIENPEKISSPWYGQLMRAPQILAYLLQIDFWMQYYNVEIEGI
;
A
#
# COMPACT_ATOMS: atom_id res chain seq x y z
N ARG A 1 -20.71 13.14 -4.82
CA ARG A 1 -20.08 11.82 -4.65
C ARG A 1 -18.65 11.75 -5.20
N MET A 2 -18.38 12.13 -6.48
CA MET A 2 -17.00 12.11 -7.03
C MET A 2 -16.06 13.08 -6.29
N ARG A 3 -16.50 14.29 -6.00
CA ARG A 3 -15.70 15.27 -5.24
C ARG A 3 -15.40 14.79 -3.81
N GLU A 4 -16.35 14.18 -3.14
CA GLU A 4 -16.17 13.57 -1.82
C GLU A 4 -15.10 12.47 -1.85
N MET A 5 -15.13 11.61 -2.88
CA MET A 5 -14.09 10.61 -3.09
C MET A 5 -12.71 11.23 -3.29
N PHE A 6 -12.61 12.38 -3.99
CA PHE A 6 -11.33 13.07 -4.12
C PHE A 6 -10.85 13.63 -2.79
N VAL A 7 -11.74 14.22 -1.99
CA VAL A 7 -11.39 14.70 -0.64
C VAL A 7 -10.88 13.57 0.24
N LEU A 8 -11.57 12.42 0.22
CA LEU A 8 -11.10 11.22 0.96
C LEU A 8 -9.74 10.73 0.46
N ASN A 9 -9.52 10.73 -0.86
CA ASN A 9 -8.23 10.35 -1.41
C ASN A 9 -7.11 11.32 -0.99
N PHE A 10 -7.37 12.63 -0.94
CA PHE A 10 -6.37 13.60 -0.49
C PHE A 10 -6.08 13.48 1.00
N ASN A 11 -7.12 13.39 1.83
CA ASN A 11 -6.98 13.44 3.28
C ASN A 11 -6.47 12.13 3.90
N TRP A 12 -6.64 11.01 3.22
CA TRP A 12 -6.26 9.69 3.76
C TRP A 12 -5.24 8.98 2.89
N PHE A 13 -5.61 8.69 1.65
CA PHE A 13 -4.77 7.83 0.81
C PHE A 13 -3.48 8.54 0.37
N MET A 14 -3.59 9.78 -0.13
CA MET A 14 -2.43 10.53 -0.62
C MET A 14 -1.48 10.89 0.52
N GLN A 15 -2.02 11.35 1.66
CA GLN A 15 -1.18 11.67 2.82
C GLN A 15 -0.41 10.45 3.31
N GLY A 16 -1.07 9.30 3.46
CA GLY A 16 -0.40 8.06 3.86
C GLY A 16 0.68 7.60 2.88
N LEU A 17 0.45 7.79 1.58
CA LEU A 17 1.47 7.49 0.56
C LEU A 17 2.67 8.44 0.65
N LEU A 18 2.43 9.72 0.83
CA LEU A 18 3.49 10.74 0.93
C LEU A 18 4.32 10.54 2.19
N ASP A 19 3.67 10.35 3.34
CA ASP A 19 4.34 10.13 4.63
C ASP A 19 5.22 8.86 4.58
N ARG A 20 4.67 7.76 4.08
CA ARG A 20 5.45 6.53 3.92
C ARG A 20 6.64 6.74 2.99
N LYS A 21 6.44 7.44 1.87
CA LYS A 21 7.49 7.69 0.90
C LYS A 21 8.59 8.55 1.50
N ASP A 22 8.22 9.62 2.17
CA ASP A 22 9.15 10.56 2.80
C ASP A 22 9.98 9.84 3.87
N ARG A 23 9.35 9.19 4.83
CA ARG A 23 10.04 8.46 5.90
C ARG A 23 10.98 7.38 5.38
N CYS A 24 10.52 6.54 4.46
CA CYS A 24 11.34 5.45 3.93
C CYS A 24 12.52 5.95 3.10
N SER A 25 12.33 7.00 2.30
CA SER A 25 13.40 7.54 1.46
C SER A 25 14.40 8.37 2.27
N MET A 26 13.92 9.21 3.18
CA MET A 26 14.79 10.03 4.04
C MET A 26 15.61 9.19 5.03
N TYR A 27 15.05 8.07 5.50
CA TYR A 27 15.82 7.10 6.28
C TYR A 27 17.07 6.60 5.53
N SER A 28 16.98 6.50 4.20
CA SER A 28 18.09 6.12 3.32
C SER A 28 18.88 7.33 2.77
N GLY A 29 18.61 8.54 3.26
CA GLY A 29 19.25 9.77 2.79
C GLY A 29 18.83 10.23 1.39
N LEU A 30 17.70 9.74 0.89
CA LEU A 30 17.19 10.07 -0.44
C LEU A 30 15.97 11.00 -0.35
N GLU A 31 16.12 12.24 -0.79
CA GLU A 31 14.99 13.16 -0.94
C GLU A 31 14.16 12.79 -2.17
N VAL A 32 12.86 12.56 -1.98
CA VAL A 32 11.93 12.29 -3.07
C VAL A 32 10.92 13.41 -3.19
N ARG A 33 10.88 14.02 -4.36
CA ARG A 33 9.92 15.08 -4.71
C ARG A 33 8.80 14.52 -5.58
N VAL A 34 7.57 15.00 -5.35
CA VAL A 34 6.36 14.53 -6.03
C VAL A 34 5.63 15.72 -6.69
N PRO A 35 6.05 16.13 -7.90
CA PRO A 35 5.53 17.33 -8.55
C PRO A 35 4.01 17.34 -8.73
N PHE A 36 3.39 16.16 -8.93
CA PHE A 36 1.94 16.05 -9.06
C PHE A 36 1.16 16.25 -7.76
N CYS A 37 1.85 16.37 -6.62
CA CYS A 37 1.27 16.73 -5.34
C CYS A 37 1.45 18.23 -5.00
N ASP A 38 1.93 19.03 -5.94
CA ASP A 38 1.92 20.50 -5.80
C ASP A 38 0.48 20.97 -5.60
N TYR A 39 0.25 21.74 -4.52
CA TYR A 39 -1.10 22.17 -4.15
C TYR A 39 -1.83 22.92 -5.27
N ARG A 40 -1.11 23.68 -6.09
CA ARG A 40 -1.66 24.44 -7.24
C ARG A 40 -2.20 23.49 -8.32
N LEU A 41 -1.47 22.39 -8.58
CA LEU A 41 -1.91 21.35 -9.51
C LEU A 41 -3.08 20.55 -8.94
N VAL A 42 -3.03 20.25 -7.64
CA VAL A 42 -4.11 19.55 -6.95
C VAL A 42 -5.40 20.37 -6.98
N GLU A 43 -5.34 21.66 -6.65
CA GLU A 43 -6.48 22.57 -6.67
C GLU A 43 -7.06 22.72 -8.09
N TYR A 44 -6.20 22.95 -9.07
CA TYR A 44 -6.59 23.00 -10.46
C TYR A 44 -7.26 21.71 -10.92
N ALA A 45 -6.63 20.58 -10.66
CA ALA A 45 -7.17 19.27 -11.04
C ALA A 45 -8.46 18.92 -10.28
N TYR A 46 -8.60 19.34 -9.01
CA TYR A 46 -9.82 19.13 -8.25
C TYR A 46 -11.03 19.77 -8.91
N ASN A 47 -10.87 21.01 -9.40
CA ASN A 47 -11.93 21.77 -10.03
C ASN A 47 -12.23 21.35 -11.49
N MET A 48 -11.35 20.58 -12.11
CA MET A 48 -11.52 20.10 -13.47
C MET A 48 -12.69 19.12 -13.59
N PRO A 49 -13.56 19.23 -14.61
CA PRO A 49 -14.62 18.26 -14.88
C PRO A 49 -14.08 16.84 -15.11
N TRP A 50 -14.84 15.86 -14.68
CA TRP A 50 -14.46 14.44 -14.85
C TRP A 50 -14.27 14.05 -16.30
N SER A 51 -15.07 14.60 -17.20
CA SER A 51 -14.98 14.36 -18.65
C SER A 51 -13.60 14.70 -19.23
N LEU A 52 -12.92 15.72 -18.67
CA LEU A 52 -11.55 16.08 -19.05
C LEU A 52 -10.52 15.18 -18.37
N LYS A 53 -10.72 14.80 -17.09
CA LYS A 53 -9.83 13.88 -16.39
C LYS A 53 -9.77 12.50 -17.04
N ALA A 54 -10.94 12.02 -17.50
CA ALA A 54 -11.10 10.76 -18.21
C ALA A 54 -11.42 11.00 -19.71
N LEU A 55 -10.71 11.91 -20.33
CA LEU A 55 -10.93 12.28 -21.74
C LEU A 55 -10.86 11.02 -22.62
N ASN A 56 -11.85 10.84 -23.50
CA ASN A 56 -12.03 9.66 -24.35
C ASN A 56 -12.12 8.31 -23.57
N GLY A 57 -12.64 8.36 -22.33
CA GLY A 57 -12.76 7.18 -21.48
C GLY A 57 -11.44 6.63 -20.95
N ARG A 58 -10.35 7.38 -21.09
CA ARG A 58 -9.01 6.96 -20.64
C ARG A 58 -8.63 7.64 -19.33
N GLU A 59 -8.04 6.87 -18.43
CA GLU A 59 -7.40 7.41 -17.23
C GLU A 59 -6.29 8.40 -17.60
N LYS A 60 -6.23 9.53 -16.90
CA LYS A 60 -5.29 10.64 -17.16
C LYS A 60 -5.41 11.21 -18.58
N GLY A 61 -6.61 11.18 -19.18
CA GLY A 61 -6.82 11.51 -20.58
C GLY A 61 -6.28 12.87 -21.01
N ILE A 62 -6.54 13.92 -20.23
CA ILE A 62 -6.04 15.27 -20.52
C ILE A 62 -4.51 15.35 -20.54
N ILE A 63 -3.82 14.67 -19.56
CA ILE A 63 -2.36 14.69 -19.51
C ILE A 63 -1.79 13.93 -20.72
N ARG A 64 -2.39 12.78 -21.07
CA ARG A 64 -1.96 12.02 -22.24
C ARG A 64 -2.09 12.86 -23.53
N THR A 65 -3.18 13.57 -23.67
CA THR A 65 -3.39 14.48 -24.82
C THR A 65 -2.39 15.64 -24.82
N ALA A 66 -2.10 16.23 -23.66
CA ALA A 66 -1.17 17.34 -23.55
C ALA A 66 0.28 16.96 -23.90
N VAL A 67 0.68 15.70 -23.68
CA VAL A 67 2.03 15.22 -23.98
C VAL A 67 2.11 14.40 -25.28
N ASP A 68 1.01 14.27 -25.99
CA ASP A 68 0.99 13.62 -27.30
C ASP A 68 1.80 14.44 -28.31
N GLY A 69 2.69 13.81 -29.03
CA GLY A 69 3.66 14.48 -29.89
C GLY A 69 4.94 14.97 -29.18
N ILE A 70 4.96 15.00 -27.82
CA ILE A 70 6.17 15.31 -27.03
C ILE A 70 6.87 14.03 -26.61
N LEU A 71 6.10 13.05 -26.17
CA LEU A 71 6.61 11.72 -25.77
C LEU A 71 6.27 10.67 -26.82
N PRO A 72 7.05 9.56 -26.89
CA PRO A 72 6.73 8.42 -27.76
C PRO A 72 5.31 7.88 -27.48
N LYS A 73 4.59 7.55 -28.55
CA LYS A 73 3.17 7.09 -28.44
C LYS A 73 3.02 5.85 -27.54
N GLU A 74 3.95 4.93 -27.58
CA GLU A 74 3.97 3.72 -26.73
C GLU A 74 4.08 4.05 -25.25
N ILE A 75 4.67 5.17 -24.88
CA ILE A 75 4.74 5.67 -23.49
C ILE A 75 3.44 6.39 -23.13
N VAL A 76 2.99 7.32 -23.97
CA VAL A 76 1.79 8.12 -23.74
C VAL A 76 0.57 7.23 -23.56
N TRP A 77 0.40 6.23 -24.41
CA TRP A 77 -0.81 5.40 -24.47
C TRP A 77 -0.67 4.04 -23.78
N ARG A 78 0.44 3.82 -23.08
CA ARG A 78 0.66 2.58 -22.30
C ARG A 78 -0.46 2.37 -21.28
N LYS A 79 -0.97 1.15 -21.21
CA LYS A 79 -1.88 0.76 -20.12
C LYS A 79 -1.12 0.75 -18.79
N LYS A 80 -1.81 1.18 -17.72
CA LYS A 80 -1.26 1.08 -16.38
C LYS A 80 -0.95 -0.39 -16.07
N SER A 81 0.30 -0.66 -15.74
CA SER A 81 0.72 -1.95 -15.20
C SER A 81 0.77 -1.85 -13.68
N PRO A 82 0.08 -2.71 -12.94
CA PRO A 82 0.21 -2.77 -11.49
C PRO A 82 1.63 -3.21 -11.11
N TYR A 83 2.06 -2.86 -9.91
CA TYR A 83 3.28 -3.42 -9.35
C TYR A 83 3.15 -4.95 -9.29
N PRO A 84 4.26 -5.71 -9.51
CA PRO A 84 4.23 -7.16 -9.40
C PRO A 84 3.73 -7.58 -8.02
N LYS A 85 2.80 -8.52 -8.01
CA LYS A 85 2.41 -9.18 -6.76
C LYS A 85 3.54 -10.12 -6.35
N THR A 86 3.78 -10.22 -5.04
CA THR A 86 4.67 -11.25 -4.54
C THR A 86 3.94 -12.59 -4.56
N HIS A 87 4.14 -13.34 -5.62
CA HIS A 87 3.62 -14.71 -5.79
C HIS A 87 4.69 -15.77 -5.50
N ASN A 88 5.83 -15.36 -5.00
CA ASN A 88 6.92 -16.27 -4.73
C ASN A 88 6.57 -17.17 -3.51
N PRO A 89 6.46 -18.50 -3.69
CA PRO A 89 6.15 -19.41 -2.60
C PRO A 89 7.23 -19.45 -1.51
N VAL A 90 8.47 -19.11 -1.86
CA VAL A 90 9.56 -18.99 -0.89
C VAL A 90 9.29 -17.84 0.08
N TYR A 91 8.78 -16.70 -0.42
CA TYR A 91 8.42 -15.59 0.45
C TYR A 91 7.34 -15.97 1.46
N PHE A 92 6.27 -16.62 1.02
CA PHE A 92 5.23 -17.10 1.94
C PHE A 92 5.79 -18.03 3.02
N ARG A 93 6.59 -19.02 2.61
CA ARG A 93 7.22 -19.94 3.55
C ARG A 93 8.06 -19.22 4.60
N LEU A 94 8.90 -18.27 4.17
CA LEU A 94 9.77 -17.52 5.09
C LEU A 94 8.97 -16.70 6.10
N VAL A 95 7.93 -15.99 5.68
CA VAL A 95 7.10 -15.21 6.62
C VAL A 95 6.26 -16.11 7.51
N ALA A 96 5.78 -17.25 7.03
CA ALA A 96 5.05 -18.23 7.81
C ALA A 96 5.96 -18.86 8.90
N ASP A 97 7.18 -19.24 8.54
CA ASP A 97 8.15 -19.79 9.49
C ASP A 97 8.55 -18.74 10.53
N ALA A 98 8.77 -17.49 10.11
CA ALA A 98 9.04 -16.40 11.03
C ALA A 98 7.87 -16.18 12.00
N MET A 99 6.62 -16.18 11.51
CA MET A 99 5.43 -16.01 12.37
C MET A 99 5.27 -17.14 13.37
N LYS A 100 5.45 -18.39 12.94
CA LYS A 100 5.45 -19.57 13.85
C LYS A 100 6.50 -19.43 14.97
N LYS A 101 7.68 -18.90 14.62
CA LYS A 101 8.75 -18.65 15.61
C LYS A 101 8.31 -17.61 16.63
N GLN A 102 7.67 -16.52 16.20
CA GLN A 102 7.17 -15.48 17.11
C GLN A 102 6.03 -15.98 18.01
N LEU A 103 5.09 -16.75 17.47
CA LEU A 103 4.03 -17.38 18.26
C LEU A 103 4.63 -18.30 19.35
N LYS A 104 5.59 -19.16 18.99
CA LYS A 104 6.27 -20.04 19.93
C LYS A 104 7.06 -19.30 21.01
N ALA A 105 7.68 -18.17 20.65
CA ALA A 105 8.42 -17.31 21.57
C ALA A 105 7.52 -16.45 22.46
N LYS A 106 6.21 -16.42 22.21
CA LYS A 106 5.25 -15.53 22.86
C LYS A 106 5.71 -14.08 22.79
N SER A 107 6.08 -13.65 21.56
CA SER A 107 6.52 -12.28 21.32
C SER A 107 5.42 -11.25 21.65
N PRO A 108 5.74 -9.96 21.83
CA PRO A 108 4.79 -8.94 22.31
C PRO A 108 3.47 -8.88 21.54
N ILE A 109 3.49 -9.09 20.22
CA ILE A 109 2.27 -9.04 19.42
C ILE A 109 1.29 -10.18 19.76
N THR A 110 1.76 -11.29 20.32
CA THR A 110 0.90 -12.47 20.54
C THR A 110 -0.24 -12.22 21.50
N CYS A 111 -0.14 -11.23 22.39
CA CYS A 111 -1.22 -10.86 23.30
C CYS A 111 -2.46 -10.28 22.56
N PHE A 112 -2.31 -9.82 21.31
CA PHE A 112 -3.39 -9.31 20.48
C PHE A 112 -3.91 -10.32 19.46
N LEU A 113 -3.29 -11.49 19.37
CA LEU A 113 -3.58 -12.44 18.31
C LEU A 113 -4.33 -13.66 18.84
N ASP A 114 -5.31 -14.09 18.07
CA ASP A 114 -5.81 -15.45 18.17
C ASP A 114 -4.84 -16.39 17.43
N GLU A 115 -4.09 -17.18 18.18
CA GLU A 115 -3.11 -18.13 17.64
C GLU A 115 -3.73 -19.13 16.67
N ASN A 116 -4.97 -19.57 16.92
CA ASN A 116 -5.67 -20.50 16.03
C ASN A 116 -5.99 -19.83 14.69
N ALA A 117 -6.43 -18.56 14.72
CA ALA A 117 -6.69 -17.80 13.50
C ALA A 117 -5.41 -17.60 12.70
N VAL A 118 -4.29 -17.25 13.34
CA VAL A 118 -3.00 -17.11 12.66
C VAL A 118 -2.50 -18.43 12.08
N ASN A 119 -2.60 -19.52 12.82
CA ASN A 119 -2.24 -20.85 12.33
C ASN A 119 -3.11 -21.27 11.14
N ASN A 120 -4.41 -20.98 11.16
CA ASN A 120 -5.28 -21.22 10.02
C ASN A 120 -4.89 -20.43 8.76
N ILE A 121 -4.41 -19.19 8.91
CA ILE A 121 -3.87 -18.40 7.79
C ILE A 121 -2.61 -19.06 7.21
N ILE A 122 -1.76 -19.62 8.07
CA ILE A 122 -0.53 -20.29 7.67
C ILE A 122 -0.81 -21.61 6.95
N GLU A 123 -1.76 -22.39 7.47
CA GLU A 123 -2.08 -23.72 6.94
C GLU A 123 -2.96 -23.68 5.70
N ASN A 124 -3.82 -22.68 5.59
CA ASN A 124 -4.80 -22.55 4.52
C ASN A 124 -4.73 -21.17 3.83
N PRO A 125 -3.58 -20.76 3.27
CA PRO A 125 -3.41 -19.41 2.72
C PRO A 125 -4.36 -19.11 1.54
N GLU A 126 -4.81 -20.14 0.83
CA GLU A 126 -5.74 -20.04 -0.29
C GLU A 126 -7.17 -19.69 0.14
N LYS A 127 -7.55 -20.00 1.37
CA LYS A 127 -8.87 -19.64 1.91
C LYS A 127 -9.05 -18.15 2.15
N ILE A 128 -7.96 -17.39 2.17
CA ILE A 128 -8.00 -15.92 2.19
C ILE A 128 -8.36 -15.41 0.81
N SER A 129 -9.63 -15.49 0.45
CA SER A 129 -10.17 -15.08 -0.85
C SER A 129 -10.39 -13.57 -0.94
N SER A 130 -10.78 -12.93 0.17
CA SER A 130 -11.01 -11.50 0.24
C SER A 130 -9.70 -10.75 0.52
N PRO A 131 -9.48 -9.60 -0.14
CA PRO A 131 -8.37 -8.74 0.21
C PRO A 131 -8.54 -8.22 1.64
N TRP A 132 -7.51 -8.35 2.46
CA TRP A 132 -7.57 -7.90 3.84
C TRP A 132 -7.42 -6.38 3.97
N TYR A 133 -6.35 -5.85 3.42
CA TYR A 133 -6.06 -4.41 3.46
C TYR A 133 -5.54 -3.97 2.11
N GLY A 134 -6.39 -3.41 1.31
CA GLY A 134 -6.08 -3.10 -0.09
C GLY A 134 -6.17 -4.31 -1.01
N GLN A 135 -6.33 -4.04 -2.28
CA GLN A 135 -6.76 -5.00 -3.32
C GLN A 135 -5.84 -6.21 -3.54
N LEU A 136 -4.63 -6.17 -3.02
CA LEU A 136 -3.60 -7.16 -3.33
C LEU A 136 -3.08 -7.92 -2.10
N MET A 137 -3.54 -7.57 -0.90
CA MET A 137 -3.06 -8.18 0.33
C MET A 137 -3.80 -9.47 0.65
N ARG A 138 -3.05 -10.55 0.79
CA ARG A 138 -3.51 -11.89 1.13
C ARG A 138 -2.66 -12.45 2.27
N ALA A 139 -2.75 -13.75 2.52
CA ALA A 139 -2.05 -14.42 3.61
C ALA A 139 -0.58 -14.00 3.81
N PRO A 140 0.30 -13.98 2.79
CA PRO A 140 1.69 -13.57 3.01
C PRO A 140 1.84 -12.15 3.53
N GLN A 141 1.01 -11.23 3.03
CA GLN A 141 1.05 -9.82 3.44
C GLN A 141 0.48 -9.61 4.84
N ILE A 142 -0.55 -10.38 5.22
CA ILE A 142 -1.08 -10.35 6.59
C ILE A 142 0.01 -10.76 7.57
N LEU A 143 0.65 -11.89 7.33
CA LEU A 143 1.72 -12.38 8.21
C LEU A 143 2.90 -11.42 8.28
N ALA A 144 3.31 -10.87 7.13
CA ALA A 144 4.40 -9.88 7.08
C ALA A 144 4.03 -8.60 7.83
N TYR A 145 2.78 -8.16 7.77
CA TYR A 145 2.29 -6.99 8.51
C TYR A 145 2.34 -7.22 10.02
N LEU A 146 1.88 -8.38 10.48
CA LEU A 146 1.96 -8.74 11.90
C LEU A 146 3.41 -8.80 12.38
N LEU A 147 4.31 -9.38 11.59
CA LEU A 147 5.74 -9.41 11.91
C LEU A 147 6.37 -8.01 11.96
N GLN A 148 5.93 -7.07 11.12
CA GLN A 148 6.40 -5.69 11.19
C GLN A 148 5.96 -4.99 12.48
N ILE A 149 4.72 -5.22 12.92
CA ILE A 149 4.23 -4.69 14.19
C ILE A 149 5.02 -5.30 15.34
N ASP A 150 5.21 -6.63 15.34
CA ASP A 150 5.98 -7.30 16.36
C ASP A 150 7.43 -6.79 16.47
N PHE A 151 8.08 -6.63 15.32
CA PHE A 151 9.42 -6.05 15.25
C PHE A 151 9.44 -4.62 15.83
N TRP A 152 8.46 -3.80 15.48
CA TRP A 152 8.34 -2.45 16.01
C TRP A 152 8.14 -2.45 17.53
N MET A 153 7.28 -3.32 18.04
CA MET A 153 7.05 -3.44 19.49
C MET A 153 8.33 -3.83 20.23
N GLN A 154 9.08 -4.81 19.70
CA GLN A 154 10.34 -5.24 20.30
C GLN A 154 11.41 -4.16 20.19
N TYR A 155 11.55 -3.52 19.05
CA TYR A 155 12.60 -2.51 18.80
C TYR A 155 12.45 -1.26 19.68
N TYR A 156 11.20 -0.85 19.93
CA TYR A 156 10.91 0.33 20.76
C TYR A 156 10.54 -0.02 22.22
N ASN A 157 10.65 -1.29 22.61
CA ASN A 157 10.27 -1.77 23.94
C ASN A 157 8.89 -1.25 24.35
N VAL A 158 7.89 -1.49 23.49
CA VAL A 158 6.53 -1.01 23.72
C VAL A 158 5.91 -1.76 24.89
N GLU A 159 5.56 -1.03 25.93
CA GLU A 159 4.81 -1.55 27.06
C GLU A 159 3.31 -1.39 26.81
N ILE A 160 2.55 -2.38 27.24
CA ILE A 160 1.10 -2.40 27.06
C ILE A 160 0.48 -2.33 28.44
N GLU A 161 -0.22 -1.22 28.70
CA GLU A 161 -0.94 -1.06 29.95
C GLU A 161 -2.25 -1.87 29.92
N GLY A 162 -2.49 -2.65 30.98
CA GLY A 162 -3.79 -3.33 31.19
C GLY A 162 -3.92 -4.73 30.58
N ILE A 163 -2.82 -5.33 30.12
CA ILE A 163 -2.79 -6.76 29.75
C ILE A 163 -1.92 -7.55 30.74
#